data_fbf79295351a058848e303a7e19bd423
#
_entry.id   fbf79295351a058848e303a7e19bd423
#
_cell.length_a   1.000
_cell.length_b   1.000
_cell.length_c   1.000
_cell.angle_alpha   90.00
_cell.angle_beta   90.00
_cell.angle_gamma   90.00
#
_symmetry.space_group_name_H-M   'P 1'
#
loop_
_entity.id
_entity.type
_entity.pdbx_description
1 polymer ?
#
loop_
_entity_poly.entity_id
_entity_poly.type
_entity_poly.pdbx_seq_one_letter_code
_entity_poly.pdbx_strand_id
1 'polypeptide(L)'
;EDETTVDTVRISEISIDTLKMQKVYNIDQNEELLIPTEGLVSQSERQLPLTYEWEVNYKFYSDSSALRFTGNELGAFPARLKISNEHGSSFYEFTLNINSAYEKGIAILSDNSEGEPLLSIMRELSDREIAEGKKRFFTTNCLAVNNPGVEFPRQPTDFRQRDKQLFISFKDKPSVYALNSKMLNVENIITDGNPDFIPERLLVVDGTGAASPVISESRKIYKMATLEGLIVNYGRQMASTYDKNVVLAKGLGYQDAIIFWDMEKETIVDFYNYYYEYSAADQGLDFRGHSPIALYERDGNYFTMITCKDGVFMKTSIAYTWTIWNSDYTQQSFGLSDNQVVINGTPALTSESPYVSNTTYQCLFYASGNKIYRWY
;
A
#
# COMPACT_ATOMS: atom_id res chain seq x y z
N GLU A 1 -40.66 23.79 -72.04
CA GLU A 1 -40.60 23.55 -70.61
C GLU A 1 -39.34 22.67 -70.39
N ASP A 2 -38.32 23.32 -69.86
CA ASP A 2 -37.04 22.68 -69.58
C ASP A 2 -37.12 22.09 -68.16
N GLU A 3 -37.42 20.78 -68.07
CA GLU A 3 -37.34 20.07 -66.80
C GLU A 3 -35.87 19.83 -66.45
N THR A 4 -35.30 20.75 -65.73
CA THR A 4 -34.01 20.53 -65.04
C THR A 4 -34.21 19.45 -63.99
N THR A 5 -33.93 18.19 -64.38
CA THR A 5 -33.76 17.11 -63.39
C THR A 5 -32.58 17.43 -62.49
N VAL A 6 -32.88 17.89 -61.28
CA VAL A 6 -31.88 18.04 -60.23
C VAL A 6 -31.39 16.62 -59.87
N ASP A 7 -30.21 16.28 -60.35
CA ASP A 7 -29.56 15.01 -59.98
C ASP A 7 -29.24 15.07 -58.50
N THR A 8 -30.14 14.55 -57.67
CA THR A 8 -29.94 14.47 -56.23
C THR A 8 -28.84 13.44 -55.94
N VAL A 9 -27.64 13.94 -55.68
CA VAL A 9 -26.55 13.11 -55.22
C VAL A 9 -26.97 12.48 -53.87
N ARG A 10 -27.21 11.15 -53.91
CA ARG A 10 -27.53 10.40 -52.70
C ARG A 10 -26.27 10.25 -51.87
N ILE A 11 -26.30 10.83 -50.68
CA ILE A 11 -25.20 10.81 -49.71
C ILE A 11 -25.24 9.47 -48.97
N SER A 12 -24.14 8.74 -48.98
CA SER A 12 -23.96 7.53 -48.16
C SER A 12 -23.46 7.87 -46.79
N GLU A 13 -24.40 8.03 -45.84
CA GLU A 13 -24.10 8.36 -44.47
C GLU A 13 -23.54 7.18 -43.69
N ILE A 14 -22.53 7.43 -42.86
CA ILE A 14 -21.91 6.44 -41.99
C ILE A 14 -22.66 6.40 -40.66
N SER A 15 -23.09 5.22 -40.24
CA SER A 15 -23.65 4.97 -38.91
C SER A 15 -22.78 4.01 -38.12
N ILE A 16 -22.48 4.38 -36.90
CA ILE A 16 -21.74 3.55 -35.94
C ILE A 16 -22.75 2.98 -34.94
N ASP A 17 -22.79 1.68 -34.78
CA ASP A 17 -23.62 1.02 -33.76
C ASP A 17 -23.03 1.22 -32.36
N THR A 18 -23.46 2.31 -31.74
CA THR A 18 -22.98 2.71 -30.45
C THR A 18 -23.39 1.79 -29.27
N LEU A 19 -24.40 0.92 -29.51
CA LEU A 19 -24.83 -0.06 -28.51
C LEU A 19 -23.83 -1.22 -28.34
N LYS A 20 -23.00 -1.46 -29.34
CA LYS A 20 -21.95 -2.46 -29.31
C LYS A 20 -20.59 -1.91 -28.82
N MET A 21 -20.47 -0.62 -28.61
CA MET A 21 -19.27 0.02 -28.10
C MET A 21 -19.45 0.44 -26.64
N GLN A 22 -18.39 0.33 -25.86
CA GLN A 22 -18.40 0.78 -24.48
C GLN A 22 -18.04 2.28 -24.40
N LYS A 23 -18.70 3.02 -23.51
CA LYS A 23 -18.33 4.41 -23.22
C LYS A 23 -17.05 4.54 -22.40
N VAL A 24 -16.71 3.48 -21.67
CA VAL A 24 -15.50 3.41 -20.84
C VAL A 24 -14.91 2.01 -20.96
N TYR A 25 -13.67 1.94 -21.38
CA TYR A 25 -12.87 0.71 -21.35
C TYR A 25 -11.89 0.77 -20.20
N ASN A 26 -11.92 -0.22 -19.32
CA ASN A 26 -10.99 -0.36 -18.20
C ASN A 26 -9.99 -1.46 -18.54
N ILE A 27 -8.72 -1.11 -18.51
CA ILE A 27 -7.59 -2.02 -18.75
C ILE A 27 -6.53 -1.82 -17.68
N ASP A 28 -5.75 -2.84 -17.41
CA ASP A 28 -4.57 -2.71 -16.54
C ASP A 28 -3.38 -2.15 -17.34
N GLN A 29 -2.48 -1.48 -16.65
CA GLN A 29 -1.26 -0.96 -17.26
C GLN A 29 -0.49 -2.07 -17.99
N ASN A 30 -0.04 -1.79 -19.21
CA ASN A 30 0.62 -2.70 -20.14
C ASN A 30 -0.28 -3.87 -20.67
N GLU A 31 -1.57 -3.88 -20.36
CA GLU A 31 -2.52 -4.78 -21.01
C GLU A 31 -2.87 -4.29 -22.42
N GLU A 32 -3.00 -5.21 -23.36
CA GLU A 32 -3.47 -4.89 -24.72
C GLU A 32 -5.00 -4.89 -24.78
N LEU A 33 -5.58 -3.79 -25.25
CA LEU A 33 -6.99 -3.65 -25.58
C LEU A 33 -7.18 -3.75 -27.09
N LEU A 34 -8.09 -4.63 -27.52
CA LEU A 34 -8.53 -4.73 -28.91
C LEU A 34 -9.98 -4.26 -29.04
N ILE A 35 -10.22 -3.24 -29.87
CA ILE A 35 -11.57 -2.79 -30.23
C ILE A 35 -11.74 -2.96 -31.74
N PRO A 36 -12.42 -4.02 -32.22
CA PRO A 36 -12.71 -4.23 -33.63
C PRO A 36 -13.84 -3.30 -34.07
N THR A 37 -13.83 -2.85 -35.32
CA THR A 37 -14.98 -2.15 -35.94
C THR A 37 -15.82 -3.03 -36.85
N GLU A 38 -15.45 -4.27 -37.02
CA GLU A 38 -16.21 -5.24 -37.84
C GLU A 38 -17.63 -5.42 -37.29
N GLY A 39 -18.64 -5.25 -38.16
CA GLY A 39 -20.04 -5.34 -37.77
C GLY A 39 -20.58 -4.17 -36.93
N LEU A 40 -19.77 -3.10 -36.72
CA LEU A 40 -20.19 -1.88 -36.03
C LEU A 40 -20.59 -0.77 -36.99
N VAL A 41 -20.15 -0.84 -38.26
CA VAL A 41 -20.28 0.27 -39.20
C VAL A 41 -21.22 -0.13 -40.32
N SER A 42 -22.13 0.76 -40.64
CA SER A 42 -23.04 0.64 -41.80
C SER A 42 -23.07 1.93 -42.60
N GLN A 43 -23.46 1.82 -43.85
CA GLN A 43 -23.65 2.97 -44.74
C GLN A 43 -25.06 2.93 -45.33
N SER A 44 -25.72 4.08 -45.46
CA SER A 44 -27.14 4.15 -45.78
C SER A 44 -27.48 3.79 -47.23
N GLU A 45 -26.66 4.20 -48.20
CA GLU A 45 -26.96 4.05 -49.63
C GLU A 45 -26.03 3.03 -50.30
N ARG A 46 -24.77 3.32 -50.44
CA ARG A 46 -23.74 2.51 -51.08
C ARG A 46 -22.61 2.19 -50.13
N GLN A 47 -21.99 1.05 -50.30
CA GLN A 47 -20.76 0.72 -49.59
C GLN A 47 -19.57 1.41 -50.28
N LEU A 48 -19.14 2.51 -49.70
CA LEU A 48 -17.98 3.26 -50.13
C LEU A 48 -16.73 2.84 -49.34
N PRO A 49 -15.53 3.01 -49.88
CA PRO A 49 -14.31 2.80 -49.11
C PRO A 49 -14.32 3.63 -47.83
N LEU A 50 -13.98 2.99 -46.71
CA LEU A 50 -13.91 3.62 -45.41
C LEU A 50 -12.45 3.85 -44.99
N THR A 51 -12.21 4.99 -44.40
CA THR A 51 -10.95 5.29 -43.67
C THR A 51 -11.24 5.44 -42.21
N TYR A 52 -10.28 5.02 -41.37
CA TYR A 52 -10.39 5.03 -39.94
C TYR A 52 -9.31 5.94 -39.34
N GLU A 53 -9.63 6.57 -38.24
CA GLU A 53 -8.68 7.38 -37.46
C GLU A 53 -9.04 7.23 -35.99
N TRP A 54 -8.07 6.72 -35.21
CA TRP A 54 -8.18 6.62 -33.78
C TRP A 54 -7.31 7.70 -33.15
N GLU A 55 -7.88 8.41 -32.20
CA GLU A 55 -7.18 9.38 -31.37
C GLU A 55 -7.25 8.92 -29.92
N VAL A 56 -6.14 9.10 -29.18
CA VAL A 56 -6.04 8.90 -27.73
C VAL A 56 -5.38 10.12 -27.14
N ASN A 57 -5.98 10.68 -26.11
CA ASN A 57 -5.50 11.91 -25.44
C ASN A 57 -5.27 13.05 -26.45
N TYR A 58 -6.24 13.24 -27.39
CA TYR A 58 -6.23 14.27 -28.44
C TYR A 58 -5.06 14.14 -29.45
N LYS A 59 -4.43 12.98 -29.54
CA LYS A 59 -3.34 12.72 -30.48
C LYS A 59 -3.70 11.54 -31.38
N PHE A 60 -3.33 11.66 -32.64
CA PHE A 60 -3.41 10.53 -33.57
C PHE A 60 -2.70 9.31 -33.00
N TYR A 61 -3.37 8.16 -33.06
CA TYR A 61 -2.86 6.90 -32.55
C TYR A 61 -2.74 5.83 -33.63
N SER A 62 -3.78 5.64 -34.45
CA SER A 62 -3.81 4.60 -35.49
C SER A 62 -4.84 4.93 -36.58
N ASP A 63 -4.60 4.42 -37.79
CA ASP A 63 -5.52 4.44 -38.92
C ASP A 63 -6.12 3.06 -39.26
N SER A 64 -5.86 2.06 -38.43
CA SER A 64 -6.36 0.71 -38.62
C SER A 64 -7.87 0.62 -38.38
N SER A 65 -8.53 -0.33 -39.03
CA SER A 65 -9.95 -0.62 -38.79
C SER A 65 -10.25 -1.16 -37.38
N ALA A 66 -9.23 -1.62 -36.64
CA ALA A 66 -9.33 -2.01 -35.23
C ALA A 66 -8.31 -1.25 -34.41
N LEU A 67 -8.74 -0.78 -33.23
CA LEU A 67 -7.80 -0.23 -32.25
C LEU A 67 -7.08 -1.37 -31.52
N ARG A 68 -5.75 -1.40 -31.61
CA ARG A 68 -4.88 -2.15 -30.69
C ARG A 68 -4.16 -1.14 -29.81
N PHE A 69 -4.53 -1.08 -28.55
CA PHE A 69 -4.03 -0.09 -27.63
C PHE A 69 -3.35 -0.76 -26.43
N THR A 70 -2.15 -0.30 -26.08
CA THR A 70 -1.47 -0.68 -24.84
C THR A 70 -1.22 0.57 -24.02
N GLY A 71 -1.84 0.63 -22.84
CA GLY A 71 -1.72 1.77 -21.93
C GLY A 71 -0.49 1.69 -21.04
N ASN A 72 0.44 2.62 -21.20
CA ASN A 72 1.67 2.67 -20.41
C ASN A 72 1.58 3.65 -19.22
N GLU A 73 0.68 4.63 -19.30
CA GLU A 73 0.48 5.67 -18.29
C GLU A 73 -0.84 5.46 -17.57
N LEU A 74 -0.84 5.56 -16.24
CA LEU A 74 -2.04 5.45 -15.43
C LEU A 74 -2.92 6.69 -15.60
N GLY A 75 -4.24 6.48 -15.69
CA GLY A 75 -5.20 7.57 -15.76
C GLY A 75 -6.37 7.32 -16.69
N ALA A 76 -7.21 8.34 -16.84
CA ALA A 76 -8.35 8.35 -17.75
C ALA A 76 -8.00 9.20 -18.97
N PHE A 77 -8.00 8.58 -20.14
CA PHE A 77 -7.66 9.23 -21.40
C PHE A 77 -8.88 9.31 -22.31
N PRO A 78 -9.27 10.50 -22.79
CA PRO A 78 -10.29 10.63 -23.81
C PRO A 78 -9.78 9.97 -25.10
N ALA A 79 -10.67 9.23 -25.75
CA ALA A 79 -10.38 8.59 -27.01
C ALA A 79 -11.53 8.82 -28.00
N ARG A 80 -11.20 8.83 -29.28
CA ARG A 80 -12.15 9.06 -30.36
C ARG A 80 -11.86 8.16 -31.55
N LEU A 81 -12.91 7.54 -32.09
CA LEU A 81 -12.92 6.91 -33.39
C LEU A 81 -13.58 7.88 -34.39
N LYS A 82 -12.91 8.15 -35.50
CA LYS A 82 -13.48 8.80 -36.66
C LYS A 82 -13.46 7.82 -37.82
N ILE A 83 -14.59 7.71 -38.49
CA ILE A 83 -14.75 6.89 -39.72
C ILE A 83 -15.21 7.82 -40.81
N SER A 84 -14.55 7.76 -41.98
CA SER A 84 -14.86 8.63 -43.10
C SER A 84 -15.02 7.89 -44.40
N ASN A 85 -15.87 8.42 -45.27
CA ASN A 85 -15.95 8.07 -46.70
C ASN A 85 -15.90 9.36 -47.53
N GLU A 86 -16.05 9.31 -48.82
CA GLU A 86 -16.05 10.47 -49.72
C GLU A 86 -17.20 11.47 -49.43
N HIS A 87 -18.26 11.05 -48.73
CA HIS A 87 -19.44 11.85 -48.44
C HIS A 87 -19.45 12.48 -47.06
N GLY A 88 -18.56 12.03 -46.12
CA GLY A 88 -18.54 12.59 -44.79
C GLY A 88 -17.88 11.69 -43.74
N SER A 89 -18.04 12.10 -42.46
CA SER A 89 -17.44 11.38 -41.33
C SER A 89 -18.42 11.19 -40.19
N SER A 90 -18.26 10.09 -39.46
CA SER A 90 -18.97 9.80 -38.23
C SER A 90 -17.96 9.59 -37.10
N PHE A 91 -18.36 9.91 -35.87
CA PHE A 91 -17.47 9.93 -34.71
C PHE A 91 -18.08 9.14 -33.55
N TYR A 92 -17.20 8.51 -32.77
CA TYR A 92 -17.55 7.94 -31.49
C TYR A 92 -16.49 8.28 -30.45
N GLU A 93 -16.92 8.90 -29.34
CA GLU A 93 -16.06 9.30 -28.23
C GLU A 93 -16.25 8.36 -27.04
N PHE A 94 -15.15 7.99 -26.41
CA PHE A 94 -15.12 7.08 -25.27
C PHE A 94 -13.91 7.42 -24.37
N THR A 95 -13.80 6.73 -23.24
CA THR A 95 -12.69 6.90 -22.31
C THR A 95 -11.93 5.58 -22.14
N LEU A 96 -10.60 5.67 -22.15
CA LEU A 96 -9.70 4.60 -21.79
C LEU A 96 -9.22 4.84 -20.35
N ASN A 97 -9.64 4.00 -19.41
CA ASN A 97 -9.13 4.01 -18.03
C ASN A 97 -8.01 2.97 -17.91
N ILE A 98 -6.80 3.45 -17.67
CA ILE A 98 -5.63 2.60 -17.45
C ILE A 98 -5.39 2.54 -15.94
N ASN A 99 -5.63 1.37 -15.38
CA ASN A 99 -5.57 1.11 -13.96
C ASN A 99 -4.22 0.49 -13.59
N SER A 100 -3.80 0.69 -12.33
CA SER A 100 -2.65 -0.01 -11.80
C SER A 100 -3.00 -1.47 -11.55
N ALA A 101 -2.13 -2.38 -11.98
CA ALA A 101 -2.19 -3.79 -11.63
C ALA A 101 -1.88 -4.05 -10.13
N TYR A 102 -1.46 -3.02 -9.39
CA TYR A 102 -0.94 -3.14 -8.02
C TYR A 102 -1.74 -2.35 -6.98
N GLU A 103 -2.77 -1.61 -7.38
CA GLU A 103 -3.46 -0.65 -6.51
C GLU A 103 -4.25 -1.32 -5.37
N LYS A 104 -4.80 -2.51 -5.63
CA LYS A 104 -5.60 -3.26 -4.65
C LYS A 104 -5.24 -4.74 -4.69
N GLY A 105 -5.04 -5.32 -3.52
CA GLY A 105 -4.76 -6.75 -3.44
C GLY A 105 -3.94 -7.15 -2.23
N ILE A 106 -3.24 -8.26 -2.36
CA ILE A 106 -2.35 -8.80 -1.35
C ILE A 106 -0.93 -8.73 -1.87
N ALA A 107 -0.06 -8.04 -1.15
CA ALA A 107 1.38 -7.99 -1.43
C ALA A 107 2.14 -8.88 -0.43
N ILE A 108 3.09 -9.64 -0.93
CA ILE A 108 3.99 -10.49 -0.13
C ILE A 108 5.41 -10.12 -0.48
N LEU A 109 6.16 -9.66 0.51
CA LEU A 109 7.60 -9.48 0.43
C LEU A 109 8.28 -10.74 0.99
N SER A 110 9.20 -11.30 0.25
CA SER A 110 10.04 -12.43 0.65
C SER A 110 11.43 -12.25 0.07
N ASP A 111 12.31 -13.18 0.33
CA ASP A 111 13.60 -13.30 -0.33
C ASP A 111 13.79 -14.71 -0.90
N ASN A 112 14.71 -14.84 -1.83
CA ASN A 112 15.17 -16.14 -2.32
C ASN A 112 16.32 -16.70 -1.47
N SER A 113 16.84 -17.87 -1.84
CA SER A 113 17.97 -18.50 -1.14
C SER A 113 19.26 -17.68 -1.13
N GLU A 114 19.38 -16.70 -2.00
CA GLU A 114 20.52 -15.76 -2.09
C GLU A 114 20.27 -14.46 -1.33
N GLY A 115 19.10 -14.32 -0.71
CA GLY A 115 18.65 -13.11 0.01
C GLY A 115 18.15 -12.00 -0.91
N GLU A 116 17.91 -12.27 -2.19
CA GLU A 116 17.38 -11.25 -3.12
C GLU A 116 15.89 -11.01 -2.86
N PRO A 117 15.45 -9.74 -2.82
CA PRO A 117 14.09 -9.41 -2.49
C PRO A 117 13.11 -9.80 -3.61
N LEU A 118 12.02 -10.43 -3.23
CA LEU A 118 10.92 -10.80 -4.11
C LEU A 118 9.63 -10.16 -3.62
N LEU A 119 9.08 -9.26 -4.40
CA LEU A 119 7.74 -8.71 -4.17
C LEU A 119 6.75 -9.40 -5.11
N SER A 120 5.78 -10.08 -4.53
CA SER A 120 4.70 -10.74 -5.26
C SER A 120 3.38 -10.07 -4.92
N ILE A 121 2.55 -9.80 -5.92
CA ILE A 121 1.27 -9.13 -5.73
C ILE A 121 0.16 -9.95 -6.38
N MET A 122 -0.90 -10.20 -5.62
CA MET A 122 -2.15 -10.78 -6.12
C MET A 122 -3.19 -9.68 -6.15
N ARG A 123 -3.54 -9.23 -7.35
CA ARG A 123 -4.54 -8.18 -7.56
C ARG A 123 -5.94 -8.62 -7.13
N GLU A 124 -6.71 -7.70 -6.59
CA GLU A 124 -8.14 -7.89 -6.42
C GLU A 124 -8.83 -7.90 -7.79
N LEU A 125 -9.72 -8.87 -8.01
CA LEU A 125 -10.52 -8.92 -9.22
C LEU A 125 -11.78 -8.07 -9.08
N SER A 126 -12.17 -7.38 -10.14
CA SER A 126 -13.44 -6.68 -10.21
C SER A 126 -14.62 -7.68 -10.23
N ASP A 127 -15.81 -7.22 -9.88
CA ASP A 127 -17.04 -8.04 -9.90
C ASP A 127 -17.28 -8.64 -11.30
N ARG A 128 -16.98 -7.91 -12.36
CA ARG A 128 -17.05 -8.37 -13.72
C ARG A 128 -16.09 -9.52 -14.01
N GLU A 129 -14.84 -9.40 -13.59
CA GLU A 129 -13.83 -10.44 -13.78
C GLU A 129 -14.17 -11.71 -12.99
N ILE A 130 -14.76 -11.56 -11.81
CA ILE A 130 -15.27 -12.68 -11.01
C ILE A 130 -16.44 -13.36 -11.75
N ALA A 131 -17.35 -12.58 -12.31
CA ALA A 131 -18.47 -13.09 -13.09
C ALA A 131 -18.02 -13.81 -14.39
N GLU A 132 -16.94 -13.35 -15.00
CA GLU A 132 -16.28 -13.98 -16.16
C GLU A 132 -15.48 -15.24 -15.78
N GLY A 133 -15.40 -15.58 -14.49
CA GLY A 133 -14.69 -16.76 -13.99
C GLY A 133 -13.17 -16.63 -13.97
N LYS A 134 -12.63 -15.41 -14.04
CA LYS A 134 -11.19 -15.18 -13.88
C LYS A 134 -10.73 -15.66 -12.51
N LYS A 135 -9.51 -16.19 -12.45
CA LYS A 135 -8.90 -16.67 -11.21
C LYS A 135 -7.86 -15.67 -10.73
N ARG A 136 -7.74 -15.53 -9.41
CA ARG A 136 -6.65 -14.77 -8.78
C ARG A 136 -5.33 -15.54 -8.91
N PHE A 137 -4.26 -14.83 -9.18
CA PHE A 137 -2.90 -15.37 -9.19
C PHE A 137 -1.93 -14.31 -8.70
N PHE A 138 -0.77 -14.73 -8.21
CA PHE A 138 0.31 -13.83 -7.86
C PHE A 138 1.14 -13.48 -9.10
N THR A 139 1.31 -12.19 -9.35
CA THR A 139 2.38 -11.69 -10.21
C THR A 139 3.65 -11.64 -9.37
N THR A 140 4.67 -12.37 -9.76
CA THR A 140 5.92 -12.49 -9.03
C THR A 140 6.96 -11.51 -9.54
N ASN A 141 8.00 -11.26 -8.74
CA ASN A 141 9.15 -10.44 -9.11
C ASN A 141 8.79 -9.00 -9.52
N CYS A 142 7.75 -8.44 -8.91
CA CYS A 142 7.25 -7.10 -9.26
C CYS A 142 8.30 -5.99 -9.08
N LEU A 143 9.28 -6.16 -8.18
CA LEU A 143 10.36 -5.19 -8.00
C LEU A 143 11.24 -5.07 -9.25
N ALA A 144 11.78 -6.18 -9.73
CA ALA A 144 12.69 -6.17 -10.88
C ALA A 144 11.97 -5.79 -12.19
N VAL A 145 10.73 -6.24 -12.37
CA VAL A 145 9.93 -5.93 -13.57
C VAL A 145 9.66 -4.44 -13.71
N ASN A 146 9.36 -3.76 -12.59
CA ASN A 146 9.02 -2.34 -12.61
C ASN A 146 10.24 -1.41 -12.41
N ASN A 147 11.42 -1.95 -12.17
CA ASN A 147 12.66 -1.19 -11.97
C ASN A 147 13.82 -1.77 -12.77
N PRO A 148 13.74 -1.76 -14.11
CA PRO A 148 14.80 -2.32 -14.95
C PRO A 148 16.12 -1.55 -14.70
N GLY A 149 17.18 -2.29 -14.39
CA GLY A 149 18.51 -1.73 -14.11
C GLY A 149 18.73 -1.25 -12.68
N VAL A 150 17.73 -1.36 -11.79
CA VAL A 150 17.93 -1.12 -10.36
C VAL A 150 18.33 -2.42 -9.67
N GLU A 151 19.48 -2.38 -9.01
CA GLU A 151 19.96 -3.46 -8.17
C GLU A 151 19.52 -3.22 -6.73
N PHE A 152 18.53 -3.98 -6.28
CA PHE A 152 18.05 -3.88 -4.89
C PHE A 152 19.02 -4.56 -3.93
N PRO A 153 19.21 -4.01 -2.72
CA PRO A 153 19.96 -4.69 -1.68
C PRO A 153 19.31 -6.04 -1.31
N ARG A 154 20.09 -6.91 -0.72
CA ARG A 154 19.64 -8.21 -0.22
C ARG A 154 19.07 -8.10 1.19
N GLN A 155 18.42 -9.18 1.62
CA GLN A 155 17.85 -9.32 2.97
C GLN A 155 16.84 -8.20 3.29
N PRO A 156 15.67 -8.22 2.63
CA PRO A 156 14.57 -7.30 3.00
C PRO A 156 14.12 -7.61 4.44
N THR A 157 13.90 -6.57 5.24
CA THR A 157 13.57 -6.71 6.67
C THR A 157 12.12 -6.38 6.99
N ASP A 158 11.58 -5.34 6.40
CA ASP A 158 10.17 -4.95 6.60
C ASP A 158 9.65 -4.19 5.38
N PHE A 159 8.31 -4.16 5.21
CA PHE A 159 7.69 -3.27 4.25
C PHE A 159 6.39 -2.69 4.79
N ARG A 160 6.15 -1.42 4.47
CA ARG A 160 4.99 -0.67 4.92
C ARG A 160 4.47 0.23 3.82
N GLN A 161 3.16 0.41 3.82
CA GLN A 161 2.51 1.36 2.92
C GLN A 161 2.09 2.61 3.69
N ARG A 162 2.29 3.77 3.08
CA ARG A 162 1.76 5.05 3.50
C ARG A 162 1.26 5.80 2.28
N ASP A 163 -0.01 6.14 2.26
CA ASP A 163 -0.65 6.84 1.14
C ASP A 163 -0.30 6.20 -0.22
N LYS A 164 0.44 6.93 -1.04
CA LYS A 164 0.86 6.53 -2.38
C LYS A 164 2.27 5.92 -2.43
N GLN A 165 2.87 5.66 -1.28
CA GLN A 165 4.23 5.13 -1.18
C GLN A 165 4.26 3.76 -0.49
N LEU A 166 5.15 2.92 -0.97
CA LEU A 166 5.50 1.64 -0.38
C LEU A 166 6.97 1.69 0.04
N PHE A 167 7.26 1.48 1.31
CA PHE A 167 8.60 1.48 1.85
C PHE A 167 9.09 0.06 2.06
N ILE A 168 10.31 -0.24 1.62
CA ILE A 168 10.98 -1.52 1.84
C ILE A 168 12.34 -1.25 2.47
N SER A 169 12.61 -1.87 3.61
CA SER A 169 13.91 -1.78 4.27
C SER A 169 14.79 -3.00 3.98
N PHE A 170 16.09 -2.78 3.97
CA PHE A 170 17.10 -3.78 3.63
C PHE A 170 18.26 -3.78 4.62
N LYS A 171 18.82 -4.98 4.87
CA LYS A 171 19.91 -5.20 5.81
C LYS A 171 21.30 -5.18 5.17
N ASP A 172 21.49 -5.84 4.04
CA ASP A 172 22.81 -6.02 3.39
C ASP A 172 23.49 -4.67 3.05
N LYS A 173 22.72 -3.77 2.44
CA LYS A 173 23.11 -2.35 2.30
C LYS A 173 22.07 -1.52 3.04
N PRO A 174 22.30 -1.19 4.34
CA PRO A 174 21.27 -0.61 5.19
C PRO A 174 20.62 0.62 4.56
N SER A 175 19.35 0.47 4.18
CA SER A 175 18.61 1.48 3.42
C SER A 175 17.12 1.23 3.47
N VAL A 176 16.35 2.25 3.12
CA VAL A 176 14.90 2.15 2.89
C VAL A 176 14.60 2.68 1.49
N TYR A 177 13.97 1.86 0.68
CA TYR A 177 13.53 2.24 -0.66
C TYR A 177 12.08 2.69 -0.59
N ALA A 178 11.81 3.89 -1.06
CA ALA A 178 10.46 4.40 -1.25
C ALA A 178 10.04 4.19 -2.70
N LEU A 179 8.97 3.45 -2.89
CA LEU A 179 8.39 3.10 -4.18
C LEU A 179 7.03 3.77 -4.33
N ASN A 180 6.65 4.09 -5.55
CA ASN A 180 5.27 4.42 -5.86
C ASN A 180 4.37 3.19 -5.64
N SER A 181 3.31 3.32 -4.85
CA SER A 181 2.46 2.16 -4.52
C SER A 181 1.63 1.64 -5.69
N LYS A 182 1.45 2.44 -6.75
CA LYS A 182 0.69 2.06 -7.96
C LYS A 182 1.56 1.51 -9.07
N MET A 183 2.78 2.02 -9.21
CA MET A 183 3.68 1.68 -10.31
C MET A 183 4.86 0.81 -9.85
N LEU A 184 5.11 0.74 -8.55
CA LEU A 184 6.23 0.04 -7.92
C LEU A 184 7.62 0.49 -8.38
N ASN A 185 7.72 1.63 -9.07
CA ASN A 185 9.00 2.22 -9.40
C ASN A 185 9.62 2.91 -8.19
N VAL A 186 10.94 2.87 -8.10
CA VAL A 186 11.70 3.57 -7.04
C VAL A 186 11.58 5.07 -7.23
N GLU A 187 11.10 5.76 -6.20
CA GLU A 187 11.01 7.23 -6.14
C GLU A 187 12.16 7.83 -5.34
N ASN A 188 12.58 7.15 -4.28
CA ASN A 188 13.67 7.62 -3.42
C ASN A 188 14.39 6.46 -2.73
N ILE A 189 15.65 6.68 -2.39
CA ILE A 189 16.49 5.77 -1.60
C ILE A 189 16.97 6.54 -0.38
N ILE A 190 16.62 6.03 0.80
CA ILE A 190 16.88 6.66 2.09
C ILE A 190 17.97 5.87 2.78
N THR A 191 19.07 6.53 3.09
CA THR A 191 20.26 5.92 3.72
C THR A 191 20.73 6.77 4.88
N ASP A 192 21.42 6.19 5.85
CA ASP A 192 22.04 6.94 6.96
C ASP A 192 23.53 6.96 6.77
N GLY A 193 24.27 6.35 6.25
CA GLY A 193 25.74 6.35 6.30
C GLY A 193 26.32 6.00 7.68
N ASN A 194 25.48 5.67 8.67
CA ASN A 194 25.90 5.18 9.97
C ASN A 194 26.02 3.65 9.91
N PRO A 195 27.21 3.06 10.16
CA PRO A 195 27.41 1.62 10.09
C PRO A 195 26.58 0.83 11.11
N ASP A 196 26.12 1.45 12.18
CA ASP A 196 25.28 0.83 13.21
C ASP A 196 23.79 0.83 12.84
N PHE A 197 23.41 1.52 11.78
CA PHE A 197 22.03 1.54 11.31
C PHE A 197 21.75 0.31 10.44
N ILE A 198 21.08 -0.67 11.00
CA ILE A 198 20.55 -1.83 10.27
C ILE A 198 19.05 -1.86 10.51
N PRO A 199 18.22 -1.45 9.55
CA PRO A 199 16.78 -1.35 9.74
C PRO A 199 16.16 -2.74 9.93
N GLU A 200 15.40 -2.91 11.00
CA GLU A 200 14.65 -4.13 11.29
C GLU A 200 13.15 -3.93 11.09
N ARG A 201 12.64 -2.76 11.51
CA ARG A 201 11.21 -2.48 11.43
C ARG A 201 10.93 -1.03 11.08
N LEU A 202 9.96 -0.84 10.19
CA LEU A 202 9.47 0.47 9.79
C LEU A 202 8.17 0.79 10.53
N LEU A 203 8.11 1.99 11.11
CA LEU A 203 6.88 2.55 11.67
C LEU A 203 6.49 3.75 10.83
N VAL A 204 5.61 3.52 9.88
CA VAL A 204 5.20 4.56 8.94
C VAL A 204 4.04 5.35 9.54
N VAL A 205 4.26 6.63 9.76
CA VAL A 205 3.27 7.59 10.27
C VAL A 205 2.54 8.22 9.09
N ASP A 206 1.21 8.28 9.16
CA ASP A 206 0.38 8.93 8.15
C ASP A 206 0.64 10.45 8.10
N GLY A 207 0.57 11.00 6.89
CA GLY A 207 0.70 12.43 6.64
C GLY A 207 1.96 12.83 5.88
N THR A 208 1.83 13.87 5.07
CA THR A 208 2.93 14.44 4.28
C THR A 208 3.92 15.18 5.19
N GLY A 209 5.20 14.82 5.10
CA GLY A 209 6.27 15.45 5.86
C GLY A 209 6.44 14.94 7.29
N ALA A 210 5.61 13.99 7.74
CA ALA A 210 5.82 13.34 9.03
C ALA A 210 7.06 12.45 8.96
N ALA A 211 7.96 12.64 9.92
CA ALA A 211 9.08 11.74 10.05
C ALA A 211 8.60 10.41 10.63
N SER A 212 8.96 9.34 9.96
CA SER A 212 8.59 7.99 10.36
C SER A 212 9.72 7.34 11.15
N PRO A 213 9.44 6.72 12.30
CA PRO A 213 10.47 6.00 13.04
C PRO A 213 10.91 4.72 12.33
N VAL A 214 12.19 4.39 12.48
CA VAL A 214 12.77 3.11 12.06
C VAL A 214 13.48 2.50 13.26
N ILE A 215 13.17 1.25 13.54
CA ILE A 215 13.86 0.50 14.60
C ILE A 215 14.99 -0.31 13.96
N SER A 216 16.20 -0.18 14.52
CA SER A 216 17.35 -0.94 14.08
C SER A 216 17.48 -2.27 14.83
N GLU A 217 18.27 -3.21 14.30
CA GLU A 217 18.64 -4.45 15.00
C GLU A 217 19.29 -4.20 16.38
N SER A 218 19.97 -3.08 16.53
CA SER A 218 20.57 -2.65 17.79
C SER A 218 19.54 -2.14 18.81
N ARG A 219 18.25 -2.22 18.49
CA ARG A 219 17.12 -1.73 19.30
C ARG A 219 17.17 -0.21 19.56
N LYS A 220 17.77 0.52 18.65
CA LYS A 220 17.76 1.99 18.62
C LYS A 220 16.70 2.49 17.64
N ILE A 221 16.19 3.68 17.93
CA ILE A 221 15.19 4.34 17.10
C ILE A 221 15.86 5.40 16.25
N TYR A 222 15.58 5.38 14.98
CA TYR A 222 16.00 6.37 14.00
C TYR A 222 14.78 7.08 13.42
N LYS A 223 14.98 8.30 12.95
CA LYS A 223 13.97 9.08 12.26
C LYS A 223 14.21 9.02 10.75
N MET A 224 13.24 8.52 10.02
CA MET A 224 13.25 8.55 8.56
C MET A 224 12.60 9.84 8.08
N ALA A 225 13.40 10.75 7.54
CA ALA A 225 12.95 11.96 6.90
C ALA A 225 12.79 11.69 5.39
N THR A 226 11.58 11.35 4.98
CA THR A 226 11.31 10.86 3.62
C THR A 226 11.51 11.89 2.52
N LEU A 227 11.25 13.17 2.82
CA LEU A 227 11.43 14.25 1.85
C LEU A 227 12.91 14.54 1.58
N GLU A 228 13.73 14.49 2.61
CA GLU A 228 15.16 14.75 2.54
C GLU A 228 15.96 13.52 2.09
N GLY A 229 15.35 12.35 2.09
CA GLY A 229 16.04 11.08 1.77
C GLY A 229 17.05 10.66 2.82
N LEU A 230 16.88 11.08 4.08
CA LEU A 230 17.83 10.89 5.16
C LEU A 230 17.24 10.08 6.30
N ILE A 231 18.10 9.29 6.95
CA ILE A 231 17.84 8.72 8.26
C ILE A 231 18.71 9.46 9.26
N VAL A 232 18.09 9.99 10.30
CA VAL A 232 18.79 10.76 11.34
C VAL A 232 18.56 10.12 12.70
N ASN A 233 19.60 10.14 13.52
CA ASN A 233 19.47 9.77 14.91
C ASN A 233 18.52 10.74 15.61
N TYR A 234 17.68 10.23 16.49
CA TYR A 234 17.02 11.10 17.45
C TYR A 234 18.05 11.72 18.39
N GLY A 235 17.99 13.03 18.58
CA GLY A 235 18.98 13.79 19.31
C GLY A 235 19.07 13.51 20.81
N ARG A 236 18.22 12.66 21.36
CA ARG A 236 18.40 11.95 22.62
C ARG A 236 18.44 10.48 22.30
N GLN A 237 19.62 9.93 22.23
CA GLN A 237 19.78 8.48 22.31
C GLN A 237 19.24 8.06 23.67
N MET A 238 18.19 7.28 23.65
CA MET A 238 17.71 6.66 24.86
C MET A 238 18.73 5.61 25.29
N ALA A 239 19.05 5.61 26.58
CA ALA A 239 20.05 4.68 27.12
C ALA A 239 19.57 3.24 27.14
N SER A 240 18.26 3.03 27.06
CA SER A 240 17.60 1.73 27.14
C SER A 240 17.55 1.00 25.80
N THR A 241 17.43 -0.31 25.86
CA THR A 241 17.10 -1.16 24.72
C THR A 241 15.61 -1.47 24.71
N TYR A 242 15.02 -1.49 23.53
CA TYR A 242 13.59 -1.71 23.33
C TYR A 242 13.31 -3.03 22.65
N ASP A 243 12.18 -3.64 22.99
CA ASP A 243 11.69 -4.80 22.24
C ASP A 243 11.28 -4.37 20.81
N LYS A 244 11.39 -5.29 19.85
CA LYS A 244 11.02 -5.05 18.44
C LYS A 244 9.52 -4.80 18.24
N ASN A 245 8.71 -5.20 19.20
CA ASN A 245 7.27 -5.06 19.15
C ASN A 245 6.88 -3.65 19.58
N VAL A 246 6.35 -2.89 18.66
CA VAL A 246 5.98 -1.50 18.86
C VAL A 246 4.61 -1.24 18.27
N VAL A 247 3.93 -0.27 18.84
CA VAL A 247 2.65 0.24 18.32
C VAL A 247 2.69 1.76 18.27
N LEU A 248 1.86 2.32 17.40
CA LEU A 248 1.65 3.76 17.31
C LEU A 248 0.33 4.11 17.99
N ALA A 249 0.38 4.98 19.00
CA ALA A 249 -0.80 5.62 19.55
C ALA A 249 -1.08 6.91 18.77
N LYS A 250 -2.30 7.07 18.31
CA LYS A 250 -2.70 8.29 17.59
C LYS A 250 -2.77 9.47 18.55
N GLY A 251 -1.94 10.45 18.27
CA GLY A 251 -1.88 11.68 19.04
C GLY A 251 -2.92 12.70 18.65
N LEU A 252 -2.90 13.82 19.35
CA LEU A 252 -3.69 14.99 18.98
C LEU A 252 -2.95 15.78 17.90
N GLY A 253 -3.51 15.78 16.70
CA GLY A 253 -2.93 16.46 15.55
C GLY A 253 -1.95 15.58 14.77
N TYR A 254 -0.75 16.09 14.49
CA TYR A 254 0.24 15.44 13.61
C TYR A 254 1.31 14.63 14.37
N GLN A 255 1.12 14.39 15.65
CA GLN A 255 2.14 13.79 16.51
C GLN A 255 1.60 12.51 17.12
N ASP A 256 2.09 11.38 16.64
CA ASP A 256 1.80 10.08 17.21
C ASP A 256 2.84 9.72 18.28
N ALA A 257 2.43 8.98 19.29
CA ALA A 257 3.34 8.41 20.26
C ALA A 257 3.77 7.01 19.78
N ILE A 258 5.03 6.69 19.97
CA ILE A 258 5.57 5.37 19.73
C ILE A 258 5.61 4.63 21.06
N ILE A 259 4.95 3.49 21.16
CA ILE A 259 4.85 2.71 22.38
C ILE A 259 5.67 1.44 22.24
N PHE A 260 6.55 1.19 23.22
CA PHE A 260 7.50 0.09 23.25
C PHE A 260 7.43 -0.66 24.57
N TRP A 261 8.09 -1.81 24.59
CA TRP A 261 8.56 -2.43 25.82
C TRP A 261 10.02 -2.05 26.06
N ASP A 262 10.30 -1.44 27.21
CA ASP A 262 11.67 -1.17 27.69
C ASP A 262 12.21 -2.42 28.38
N MET A 263 13.28 -2.99 27.82
CA MET A 263 13.88 -4.25 28.28
C MET A 263 14.63 -4.12 29.58
N GLU A 264 15.08 -2.90 29.95
CA GLU A 264 15.81 -2.63 31.18
C GLU A 264 14.87 -2.30 32.34
N LYS A 265 13.83 -1.52 32.05
CA LYS A 265 12.82 -1.12 33.04
C LYS A 265 11.72 -2.17 33.21
N GLU A 266 11.68 -3.19 32.36
CA GLU A 266 10.62 -4.22 32.33
C GLU A 266 9.21 -3.61 32.35
N THR A 267 8.97 -2.63 31.50
CA THR A 267 7.69 -1.92 31.44
C THR A 267 7.43 -1.36 30.04
N ILE A 268 6.21 -0.91 29.83
CA ILE A 268 5.82 -0.19 28.61
C ILE A 268 6.19 1.27 28.79
N VAL A 269 6.82 1.84 27.78
CA VAL A 269 7.15 3.25 27.67
C VAL A 269 6.60 3.84 26.41
N ASP A 270 6.32 5.13 26.39
CA ASP A 270 6.03 5.86 25.18
C ASP A 270 7.14 6.86 24.85
N PHE A 271 7.19 7.17 23.58
CA PHE A 271 8.09 8.17 23.04
C PHE A 271 7.27 9.19 22.25
N TYR A 272 6.94 10.28 22.94
CA TYR A 272 6.12 11.33 22.38
C TYR A 272 6.98 12.48 21.87
N ASN A 273 6.63 12.99 20.70
CA ASN A 273 7.28 14.13 20.07
C ASN A 273 8.81 14.02 20.02
N TYR A 274 9.32 12.78 20.08
CA TYR A 274 10.73 12.45 20.00
C TYR A 274 11.62 13.03 21.15
N TYR A 275 11.00 13.53 22.19
CA TYR A 275 11.70 14.16 23.31
C TYR A 275 11.24 13.70 24.70
N TYR A 276 10.01 13.19 24.80
CA TYR A 276 9.43 12.83 26.10
C TYR A 276 9.22 11.34 26.20
N GLU A 277 9.64 10.77 27.31
CA GLU A 277 9.42 9.38 27.65
C GLU A 277 8.55 9.30 28.90
N TYR A 278 7.44 8.55 28.80
CA TYR A 278 6.57 8.24 29.92
C TYR A 278 6.54 6.73 30.12
N SER A 279 6.49 6.29 31.37
CA SER A 279 6.51 4.89 31.72
C SER A 279 5.16 4.45 32.27
N ALA A 280 4.69 3.28 31.85
CA ALA A 280 3.49 2.67 32.41
C ALA A 280 3.67 2.33 33.90
N ALA A 281 4.90 2.05 34.35
CA ALA A 281 5.22 1.85 35.76
C ALA A 281 4.94 3.09 36.59
N ASP A 282 5.24 4.29 36.09
CA ASP A 282 4.93 5.56 36.77
C ASP A 282 3.43 5.79 36.89
N GLN A 283 2.62 5.10 36.12
CA GLN A 283 1.17 5.12 36.15
C GLN A 283 0.56 3.94 36.93
N GLY A 284 1.39 3.18 37.65
CA GLY A 284 0.96 2.09 38.52
C GLY A 284 0.76 0.74 37.84
N LEU A 285 1.19 0.59 36.59
CA LEU A 285 1.20 -0.71 35.89
C LEU A 285 2.52 -1.44 36.16
N ASP A 286 2.44 -2.55 36.91
CA ASP A 286 3.64 -3.32 37.33
C ASP A 286 3.83 -4.54 36.43
N PHE A 287 4.92 -4.57 35.71
CA PHE A 287 5.31 -5.69 34.84
C PHE A 287 6.66 -6.33 35.25
N ARG A 288 7.16 -6.04 36.45
CA ARG A 288 8.47 -6.56 36.89
C ARG A 288 8.55 -8.09 36.88
N GLY A 289 9.59 -8.60 36.26
CA GLY A 289 9.83 -10.03 36.05
C GLY A 289 9.01 -10.63 34.90
N HIS A 290 8.29 -9.81 34.12
CA HIS A 290 7.60 -10.25 32.92
C HIS A 290 8.53 -10.15 31.70
N SER A 291 8.39 -11.09 30.79
CA SER A 291 8.97 -11.02 29.44
C SER A 291 7.91 -10.63 28.42
N PRO A 292 8.20 -9.71 27.50
CA PRO A 292 7.27 -9.33 26.46
C PRO A 292 7.10 -10.46 25.43
N ILE A 293 5.87 -10.71 25.02
CA ILE A 293 5.54 -11.69 23.98
C ILE A 293 4.96 -11.00 22.76
N ALA A 294 3.98 -10.13 22.95
CA ALA A 294 3.39 -9.33 21.88
C ALA A 294 2.79 -8.03 22.43
N LEU A 295 2.92 -6.97 21.64
CA LEU A 295 2.25 -5.69 21.88
C LEU A 295 1.55 -5.30 20.58
N TYR A 296 0.24 -5.11 20.64
CA TYR A 296 -0.55 -4.81 19.46
C TYR A 296 -1.71 -3.86 19.73
N GLU A 297 -2.06 -3.09 18.70
CA GLU A 297 -3.23 -2.23 18.71
C GLU A 297 -4.51 -3.07 18.62
N ARG A 298 -5.46 -2.76 19.49
CA ARG A 298 -6.80 -3.35 19.49
C ARG A 298 -7.80 -2.43 18.80
N ASP A 299 -7.80 -1.16 19.22
CA ASP A 299 -8.70 -0.14 18.67
C ASP A 299 -8.20 1.27 19.06
N GLY A 300 -7.74 2.04 18.06
CA GLY A 300 -7.25 3.41 18.28
C GLY A 300 -6.12 3.47 19.31
N ASN A 301 -6.40 4.06 20.48
CA ASN A 301 -5.44 4.18 21.57
C ASN A 301 -5.57 3.08 22.64
N TYR A 302 -6.23 1.98 22.27
CA TYR A 302 -6.33 0.79 23.11
C TYR A 302 -5.40 -0.30 22.59
N PHE A 303 -4.55 -0.79 23.48
CA PHE A 303 -3.52 -1.78 23.17
C PHE A 303 -3.67 -3.01 24.01
N THR A 304 -3.15 -4.11 23.53
CA THR A 304 -3.04 -5.34 24.31
C THR A 304 -1.56 -5.70 24.39
N MET A 305 -1.08 -5.91 25.61
CA MET A 305 0.22 -6.47 25.91
C MET A 305 0.05 -7.91 26.37
N ILE A 306 0.78 -8.81 25.74
CA ILE A 306 0.92 -10.19 26.19
C ILE A 306 2.30 -10.36 26.76
N THR A 307 2.36 -10.80 28.01
CA THR A 307 3.59 -11.06 28.73
C THR A 307 3.62 -12.48 29.29
N CYS A 308 4.81 -12.96 29.62
CA CYS A 308 5.01 -14.24 30.32
C CYS A 308 5.89 -13.99 31.56
N LYS A 309 5.45 -14.52 32.71
CA LYS A 309 6.21 -14.57 33.95
C LYS A 309 6.13 -15.95 34.55
N ASP A 310 7.27 -16.57 34.81
CA ASP A 310 7.36 -17.93 35.40
C ASP A 310 6.51 -18.97 34.64
N GLY A 311 6.43 -18.86 33.31
CA GLY A 311 5.63 -19.73 32.46
C GLY A 311 4.12 -19.41 32.45
N VAL A 312 3.70 -18.40 33.17
CA VAL A 312 2.31 -17.91 33.17
C VAL A 312 2.15 -16.77 32.18
N PHE A 313 1.25 -16.95 31.22
CA PHE A 313 0.93 -15.94 30.24
C PHE A 313 -0.18 -15.01 30.74
N MET A 314 0.02 -13.72 30.54
CA MET A 314 -0.95 -12.68 30.94
C MET A 314 -1.29 -11.80 29.74
N LYS A 315 -2.58 -11.49 29.63
CA LYS A 315 -3.12 -10.48 28.71
C LYS A 315 -3.46 -9.23 29.54
N THR A 316 -2.86 -8.10 29.20
CA THR A 316 -3.16 -6.81 29.80
C THR A 316 -3.69 -5.87 28.74
N SER A 317 -4.90 -5.38 28.92
CA SER A 317 -5.49 -4.38 28.03
C SER A 317 -5.23 -2.98 28.57
N ILE A 318 -4.61 -2.13 27.75
CA ILE A 318 -4.08 -0.84 28.16
C ILE A 318 -4.75 0.24 27.33
N ALA A 319 -5.18 1.31 27.99
CA ALA A 319 -5.55 2.57 27.36
C ALA A 319 -4.39 3.53 27.43
N TYR A 320 -4.14 4.21 26.32
CA TYR A 320 -3.24 5.35 26.26
C TYR A 320 -4.04 6.60 25.98
N THR A 321 -4.09 7.52 26.93
CA THR A 321 -4.99 8.67 26.89
C THR A 321 -4.21 9.97 26.85
N TRP A 322 -4.78 10.93 26.15
CA TRP A 322 -4.31 12.29 26.04
C TRP A 322 -5.32 13.21 26.73
N THR A 323 -4.83 14.06 27.62
CA THR A 323 -5.64 15.11 28.22
C THR A 323 -5.07 16.46 27.85
N ILE A 324 -5.86 17.32 27.21
CA ILE A 324 -5.47 18.68 26.91
C ILE A 324 -5.83 19.55 28.12
N TRP A 325 -4.83 20.17 28.73
CA TRP A 325 -4.98 21.18 29.77
C TRP A 325 -4.70 22.55 29.18
N ASN A 326 -5.72 23.31 28.87
CA ASN A 326 -5.61 24.55 28.09
C ASN A 326 -4.94 24.30 26.72
N SER A 327 -4.87 25.29 25.87
CA SER A 327 -4.36 25.14 24.50
C SER A 327 -2.90 24.66 24.37
N ASP A 328 -2.12 24.65 25.47
CA ASP A 328 -0.68 24.50 25.41
C ASP A 328 -0.11 23.29 26.19
N TYR A 329 -0.94 22.57 26.94
CA TYR A 329 -0.46 21.44 27.76
C TYR A 329 -1.23 20.16 27.43
N THR A 330 -0.48 19.12 27.14
CA THR A 330 -1.01 17.76 26.92
C THR A 330 -0.49 16.85 28.02
N GLN A 331 -1.37 16.22 28.75
CA GLN A 331 -1.03 15.15 29.67
C GLN A 331 -1.28 13.80 29.01
N GLN A 332 -0.33 12.91 29.17
CA GLN A 332 -0.39 11.54 28.68
C GLN A 332 -0.45 10.59 29.86
N SER A 333 -1.17 9.50 29.70
CA SER A 333 -1.25 8.48 30.73
C SER A 333 -1.52 7.10 30.17
N PHE A 334 -0.94 6.10 30.81
CA PHE A 334 -1.33 4.71 30.65
C PHE A 334 -2.31 4.33 31.74
N GLY A 335 -3.26 3.46 31.39
CA GLY A 335 -4.21 2.90 32.34
C GLY A 335 -4.67 1.51 31.88
N LEU A 336 -5.22 0.74 32.78
CA LEU A 336 -5.91 -0.49 32.41
C LEU A 336 -7.23 -0.13 31.71
N SER A 337 -7.45 -0.66 30.51
CA SER A 337 -8.73 -0.51 29.80
C SER A 337 -9.72 -1.63 30.19
N ASP A 338 -9.17 -2.79 30.58
CA ASP A 338 -9.87 -3.97 31.03
C ASP A 338 -9.05 -4.67 32.12
N ASN A 339 -9.60 -5.70 32.73
CA ASN A 339 -8.88 -6.50 33.69
C ASN A 339 -7.66 -7.20 33.08
N GLN A 340 -6.60 -7.33 33.87
CA GLN A 340 -5.53 -8.27 33.58
C GLN A 340 -6.07 -9.70 33.68
N VAL A 341 -5.83 -10.52 32.66
CA VAL A 341 -6.33 -11.87 32.58
C VAL A 341 -5.17 -12.86 32.40
N VAL A 342 -5.14 -13.87 33.26
CA VAL A 342 -4.25 -15.01 33.04
C VAL A 342 -4.77 -15.83 31.87
N ILE A 343 -3.90 -16.10 30.91
CA ILE A 343 -4.24 -16.91 29.76
C ILE A 343 -4.15 -18.38 30.16
N ASN A 344 -5.25 -19.10 30.11
CA ASN A 344 -5.26 -20.52 30.40
C ASN A 344 -4.61 -21.32 29.28
N GLY A 345 -3.66 -22.17 29.64
CA GLY A 345 -2.87 -22.97 28.70
C GLY A 345 -1.63 -22.25 28.21
N THR A 346 -0.84 -22.96 27.44
CA THR A 346 0.36 -22.38 26.80
C THR A 346 0.02 -21.99 25.37
N PRO A 347 -0.13 -20.70 25.07
CA PRO A 347 -0.35 -20.28 23.70
C PRO A 347 0.87 -20.67 22.84
N ALA A 348 0.62 -21.03 21.59
CA ALA A 348 1.70 -21.29 20.64
C ALA A 348 2.43 -20.01 20.21
N LEU A 349 2.05 -18.87 20.74
CA LEU A 349 2.63 -17.56 20.51
C LEU A 349 3.89 -17.39 21.36
N THR A 350 4.99 -17.01 20.72
CA THR A 350 6.28 -16.70 21.36
C THR A 350 6.72 -15.30 20.95
N SER A 351 7.75 -14.75 21.61
CA SER A 351 8.37 -13.49 21.24
C SER A 351 8.88 -13.44 19.77
N GLU A 352 9.17 -14.61 19.20
CA GLU A 352 9.63 -14.72 17.81
C GLU A 352 8.51 -15.01 16.80
N SER A 353 7.29 -15.21 17.26
CA SER A 353 6.15 -15.46 16.38
C SER A 353 5.82 -14.22 15.57
N PRO A 354 5.76 -14.28 14.23
CA PRO A 354 5.21 -13.18 13.45
C PRO A 354 3.72 -13.02 13.76
N TYR A 355 3.31 -11.78 13.96
CA TYR A 355 1.91 -11.47 14.23
C TYR A 355 1.46 -10.16 13.59
N VAL A 356 0.14 -10.02 13.43
CA VAL A 356 -0.53 -8.80 13.00
C VAL A 356 -1.87 -8.65 13.72
N SER A 357 -2.19 -7.45 14.16
CA SER A 357 -3.50 -7.14 14.71
C SER A 357 -4.48 -6.75 13.60
N ASN A 358 -5.75 -7.04 13.84
CA ASN A 358 -6.84 -6.51 13.04
C ASN A 358 -7.77 -5.71 13.96
N THR A 359 -7.76 -4.40 13.79
CA THR A 359 -8.50 -3.45 14.64
C THR A 359 -10.01 -3.54 14.41
N THR A 360 -10.45 -3.84 13.19
CA THR A 360 -11.88 -4.01 12.88
C THR A 360 -12.49 -5.19 13.64
N TYR A 361 -11.77 -6.31 13.74
CA TYR A 361 -12.22 -7.51 14.44
C TYR A 361 -11.63 -7.61 15.86
N GLN A 362 -10.84 -6.65 16.28
CA GLN A 362 -10.18 -6.59 17.60
C GLN A 362 -9.44 -7.89 17.96
N CYS A 363 -8.76 -8.48 17.00
CA CYS A 363 -8.08 -9.77 17.17
C CYS A 363 -6.62 -9.73 16.70
N LEU A 364 -5.87 -10.70 17.19
CA LEU A 364 -4.49 -10.96 16.80
C LEU A 364 -4.42 -12.19 15.91
N PHE A 365 -3.80 -12.09 14.75
CA PHE A 365 -3.36 -13.23 13.96
C PHE A 365 -1.88 -13.46 14.21
N TYR A 366 -1.47 -14.69 14.43
CA TYR A 366 -0.06 -15.05 14.58
C TYR A 366 0.26 -16.39 13.95
N ALA A 367 1.50 -16.56 13.53
CA ALA A 367 1.98 -17.83 13.00
C ALA A 367 2.81 -18.58 14.03
N SER A 368 2.64 -19.90 14.08
CA SER A 368 3.47 -20.80 14.86
C SER A 368 3.60 -22.14 14.13
N GLY A 369 4.83 -22.54 13.80
CA GLY A 369 5.10 -23.64 12.92
C GLY A 369 4.46 -23.43 11.54
N ASN A 370 3.67 -24.38 11.08
CA ASN A 370 2.95 -24.32 9.81
C ASN A 370 1.48 -23.91 9.94
N LYS A 371 1.10 -23.25 11.04
CA LYS A 371 -0.28 -22.87 11.33
C LYS A 371 -0.40 -21.38 11.57
N ILE A 372 -1.55 -20.85 11.20
CA ILE A 372 -1.97 -19.47 11.54
C ILE A 372 -3.09 -19.59 12.57
N TYR A 373 -2.95 -18.85 13.65
CA TYR A 373 -3.88 -18.78 14.75
C TYR A 373 -4.56 -17.41 14.75
N ARG A 374 -5.79 -17.38 15.20
CA ARG A 374 -6.53 -16.16 15.50
C ARG A 374 -6.90 -16.14 16.97
N TRP A 375 -6.63 -15.04 17.63
CA TRP A 375 -6.90 -14.83 19.03
C TRP A 375 -7.71 -13.56 19.24
N TYR A 376 -8.74 -13.65 20.09
CA TYR A 376 -9.64 -12.55 20.45
C TYR A 376 -9.32 -11.96 21.83
#